data_96159f7053e834a89aab9e0bfcb20be4
#
_entry.id   96159f7053e834a89aab9e0bfcb20be4
#
_cell.length_a   1.000
_cell.length_b   1.000
_cell.length_c   1.000
_cell.angle_alpha   90.00
_cell.angle_beta   90.00
_cell.angle_gamma   90.00
#
_symmetry.space_group_name_H-M   'P 1'
#
loop_
_entity.id
_entity.type
_entity.pdbx_description
1 polymer ?
#
loop_
_entity_poly.entity_id
_entity_poly.type
_entity_poly.pdbx_seq_one_letter_code
_entity_poly.pdbx_strand_id
1 'polypeptide(L)'
;MTMDRAIFDMNASVEATSLYILLCALGDEGNPVTLETARQRWNSSEEDLMNGARELMHLGVIHGEEPLSHETPLHIQPRSHWQPPAHKTLQ
;
A
#
# COMPACT_ATOMS: atom_id res chain seq x y z
N MET A 1 -2.99 -8.43 -14.10
CA MET A 1 -2.37 -8.43 -12.77
C MET A 1 -1.76 -7.09 -12.45
N THR A 2 -2.19 -6.51 -11.37
CA THR A 2 -1.79 -5.15 -11.02
C THR A 2 -0.48 -5.06 -10.25
N MET A 3 -0.10 -6.12 -9.55
CA MET A 3 1.05 -6.07 -8.68
C MET A 3 2.35 -5.89 -9.45
N ASP A 4 3.17 -4.97 -8.97
CA ASP A 4 4.49 -4.76 -9.55
C ASP A 4 5.52 -5.35 -8.59
N ARG A 5 6.34 -6.25 -9.10
CA ARG A 5 7.31 -6.94 -8.26
C ARG A 5 8.39 -6.03 -7.71
N ALA A 6 8.49 -4.82 -8.24
CA ALA A 6 9.43 -3.85 -7.70
C ALA A 6 9.15 -3.52 -6.24
N ILE A 7 7.93 -3.86 -5.74
CA ILE A 7 7.64 -3.63 -4.33
C ILE A 7 8.65 -4.33 -3.43
N PHE A 8 9.19 -5.45 -3.86
CA PHE A 8 10.15 -6.20 -3.05
C PHE A 8 11.51 -5.52 -2.97
N ASP A 9 11.76 -4.54 -3.83
CA ASP A 9 13.01 -3.80 -3.80
C ASP A 9 12.89 -2.46 -3.06
N MET A 10 11.72 -2.18 -2.49
CA MET A 10 11.47 -0.90 -1.85
C MET A 10 11.92 -0.85 -0.40
N ASN A 11 12.32 -1.99 0.17
CA ASN A 11 12.67 -2.07 1.59
C ASN A 11 11.49 -1.68 2.47
N ALA A 12 10.28 -1.93 2.01
CA ALA A 12 9.09 -1.66 2.80
C ALA A 12 8.96 -2.72 3.90
N SER A 13 8.23 -2.35 4.95
CA SER A 13 7.97 -3.30 6.02
C SER A 13 7.12 -4.47 5.52
N VAL A 14 7.08 -5.53 6.32
CA VAL A 14 6.22 -6.67 5.99
C VAL A 14 4.77 -6.23 5.88
N GLU A 15 4.34 -5.37 6.80
CA GLU A 15 2.96 -4.88 6.79
C GLU A 15 2.65 -4.11 5.51
N ALA A 16 3.56 -3.23 5.11
CA ALA A 16 3.32 -2.44 3.90
C ALA A 16 3.32 -3.34 2.66
N THR A 17 4.27 -4.26 2.58
CA THR A 17 4.35 -5.16 1.42
C THR A 17 3.10 -6.03 1.34
N SER A 18 2.67 -6.58 2.48
CA SER A 18 1.47 -7.41 2.52
C SER A 18 0.24 -6.63 2.13
N LEU A 19 0.12 -5.40 2.61
CA LEU A 19 -1.02 -4.58 2.27
C LEU A 19 -1.04 -4.26 0.78
N TYR A 20 0.12 -3.94 0.21
CA TYR A 20 0.18 -3.65 -1.22
C TYR A 20 -0.33 -4.83 -2.04
N ILE A 21 0.13 -6.04 -1.71
CA ILE A 21 -0.29 -7.24 -2.42
C ILE A 21 -1.79 -7.42 -2.31
N LEU A 22 -2.32 -7.20 -1.11
CA LEU A 22 -3.75 -7.34 -0.88
C LEU A 22 -4.56 -6.32 -1.68
N LEU A 23 -4.11 -5.07 -1.70
CA LEU A 23 -4.82 -4.03 -2.45
C LEU A 23 -4.81 -4.34 -3.94
N CYS A 24 -3.71 -4.85 -4.46
CA CYS A 24 -3.67 -5.26 -5.87
C CYS A 24 -4.65 -6.38 -6.15
N ALA A 25 -4.73 -7.34 -5.24
CA ALA A 25 -5.66 -8.45 -5.40
C ALA A 25 -7.11 -7.96 -5.41
N LEU A 26 -7.44 -7.02 -4.53
CA LEU A 26 -8.78 -6.47 -4.49
C LEU A 26 -9.12 -5.80 -5.81
N GLY A 27 -8.20 -5.03 -6.35
CA GLY A 27 -8.43 -4.38 -7.64
C GLY A 27 -8.59 -5.37 -8.76
N ASP A 28 -7.78 -6.42 -8.77
CA ASP A 28 -7.88 -7.44 -9.81
C ASP A 28 -9.22 -8.19 -9.74
N GLU A 29 -9.78 -8.31 -8.55
CA GLU A 29 -11.06 -8.99 -8.37
C GLU A 29 -12.26 -8.07 -8.61
N GLY A 30 -12.02 -6.80 -8.89
CA GLY A 30 -13.11 -5.86 -9.09
C GLY A 30 -13.72 -5.36 -7.79
N ASN A 31 -13.07 -5.57 -6.67
CA ASN A 31 -13.55 -5.09 -5.37
C ASN A 31 -13.05 -3.68 -5.12
N PRO A 32 -13.74 -2.94 -4.24
CA PRO A 32 -13.25 -1.61 -3.88
C PRO A 32 -11.86 -1.69 -3.26
N VAL A 33 -10.98 -0.78 -3.66
CA VAL A 33 -9.62 -0.72 -3.11
C VAL A 33 -9.64 0.31 -1.99
N THR A 34 -10.01 -0.14 -0.81
CA THR A 34 -10.11 0.71 0.38
C THR A 34 -9.57 -0.06 1.57
N LEU A 35 -9.28 0.66 2.65
CA LEU A 35 -8.87 -0.01 3.88
C LEU A 35 -9.98 -0.82 4.49
N GLU A 36 -11.23 -0.39 4.30
CA GLU A 36 -12.35 -1.16 4.83
C GLU A 36 -12.42 -2.54 4.19
N THR A 37 -12.27 -2.62 2.88
CA THR A 37 -12.31 -3.90 2.18
C THR A 37 -11.08 -4.74 2.53
N ALA A 38 -9.92 -4.10 2.64
CA ALA A 38 -8.69 -4.80 2.99
C ALA A 38 -8.77 -5.36 4.41
N ARG A 39 -9.39 -4.60 5.32
CA ARG A 39 -9.47 -5.03 6.72
C ARG A 39 -10.18 -6.37 6.85
N GLN A 40 -11.12 -6.64 5.98
CA GLN A 40 -11.87 -7.89 6.05
C GLN A 40 -11.00 -9.12 5.79
N ARG A 41 -9.86 -8.92 5.16
CA ARG A 41 -8.93 -10.01 4.86
C ARG A 41 -7.60 -9.86 5.61
N TRP A 42 -7.49 -8.84 6.46
CA TRP A 42 -6.24 -8.53 7.14
C TRP A 42 -6.07 -9.44 8.35
N ASN A 43 -4.92 -10.07 8.46
CA ASN A 43 -4.67 -11.02 9.53
C ASN A 43 -3.90 -10.45 10.71
N SER A 44 -3.75 -9.15 10.77
CA SER A 44 -3.00 -8.55 11.84
C SER A 44 -3.83 -7.44 12.48
N SER A 45 -3.22 -6.61 13.30
CA SER A 45 -3.95 -5.59 14.04
C SER A 45 -4.36 -4.44 13.13
N GLU A 46 -5.32 -3.66 13.60
CA GLU A 46 -5.73 -2.44 12.92
C GLU A 46 -4.55 -1.47 12.85
N GLU A 47 -3.75 -1.43 13.89
CA GLU A 47 -2.59 -0.53 13.90
C GLU A 47 -1.61 -0.90 12.79
N ASP A 48 -1.37 -2.19 12.59
CA ASP A 48 -0.48 -2.63 11.51
C ASP A 48 -1.04 -2.27 10.15
N LEU A 49 -2.35 -2.37 9.99
CA LEU A 49 -3.01 -2.00 8.75
C LEU A 49 -2.79 -0.53 8.44
N MET A 50 -3.02 0.33 9.43
CA MET A 50 -2.87 1.77 9.24
C MET A 50 -1.41 2.14 9.02
N ASN A 51 -0.49 1.50 9.73
CA ASN A 51 0.93 1.78 9.55
C ASN A 51 1.39 1.38 8.16
N GLY A 52 0.91 0.23 7.68
CA GLY A 52 1.25 -0.18 6.32
C GLY A 52 0.73 0.79 5.28
N ALA A 53 -0.51 1.27 5.47
CA ALA A 53 -1.09 2.21 4.54
C ALA A 53 -0.30 3.53 4.50
N ARG A 54 0.06 4.04 5.67
CA ARG A 54 0.82 5.28 5.73
C ARG A 54 2.19 5.13 5.09
N GLU A 55 2.82 3.98 5.31
CA GLU A 55 4.13 3.73 4.72
C GLU A 55 4.01 3.68 3.19
N LEU A 56 3.01 3.00 2.67
CA LEU A 56 2.83 2.93 1.22
C LEU A 56 2.54 4.30 0.63
N MET A 57 1.79 5.14 1.34
CA MET A 57 1.54 6.50 0.87
C MET A 57 2.82 7.32 0.88
N HIS A 58 3.63 7.16 1.92
CA HIS A 58 4.89 7.87 2.00
C HIS A 58 5.84 7.48 0.87
N LEU A 59 5.81 6.21 0.48
CA LEU A 59 6.67 5.73 -0.59
C LEU A 59 6.12 6.02 -1.99
N GLY A 60 4.93 6.61 -2.06
CA GLY A 60 4.33 6.92 -3.35
C GLY A 60 3.71 5.72 -4.04
N VAL A 61 3.57 4.61 -3.34
CA VAL A 61 3.03 3.39 -3.92
C VAL A 61 1.51 3.47 -4.07
N ILE A 62 0.84 4.11 -3.10
CA ILE A 62 -0.59 4.34 -3.20
C ILE A 62 -0.88 5.80 -2.89
N HIS A 63 -2.06 6.24 -3.30
CA HIS A 63 -2.51 7.61 -3.03
C HIS A 63 -3.95 7.56 -2.54
N GLY A 64 -4.25 8.34 -1.51
CA GLY A 64 -5.61 8.52 -1.01
C GLY A 64 -5.77 9.94 -0.50
N GLU A 65 -7.00 10.44 -0.59
CA GLU A 65 -7.30 11.81 -0.16
C GLU A 65 -7.21 11.91 1.36
N GLU A 66 -6.71 13.04 1.83
CA GLU A 66 -6.67 13.31 3.26
C GLU A 66 -7.91 14.06 3.68
N PRO A 67 -8.43 13.83 4.87
CA PRO A 67 -7.94 12.84 5.86
C PRO A 67 -8.30 11.42 5.44
N LEU A 68 -7.37 10.52 5.64
CA LEU A 68 -7.57 9.14 5.26
C LEU A 68 -8.56 8.45 6.18
N SER A 69 -9.56 7.81 5.60
CA SER A 69 -10.50 7.01 6.36
C SER A 69 -10.54 5.61 5.78
N HIS A 70 -11.26 4.72 6.46
CA HIS A 70 -11.36 3.35 5.96
C HIS A 70 -12.09 3.26 4.62
N GLU A 71 -12.91 4.26 4.30
CA GLU A 71 -13.70 4.22 3.06
C GLU A 71 -13.07 5.03 1.94
N THR A 72 -11.95 5.68 2.19
CA THR A 72 -11.29 6.48 1.17
C THR A 72 -10.79 5.59 0.05
N PRO A 73 -11.16 5.90 -1.21
CA PRO A 73 -10.60 5.13 -2.33
C PRO A 73 -9.09 5.29 -2.39
N LEU A 74 -8.41 4.18 -2.57
CA LEU A 74 -6.95 4.17 -2.66
C LEU A 74 -6.56 3.87 -4.10
N HIS A 75 -5.62 4.64 -4.61
CA HIS A 75 -5.16 4.50 -5.99
C HIS A 75 -3.76 3.93 -5.99
N ILE A 76 -3.59 2.78 -6.63
CA ILE A 76 -2.28 2.15 -6.75
C ILE A 76 -1.53 2.89 -7.85
N GLN A 77 -0.41 3.49 -7.49
CA GLN A 77 0.36 4.32 -8.41
C GLN A 77 1.32 3.47 -9.24
N PRO A 78 1.63 3.90 -10.45
CA PRO A 78 2.63 3.20 -11.24
C PRO A 78 4.01 3.34 -10.61
N ARG A 79 4.87 2.36 -10.89
CA ARG A 79 6.20 2.31 -10.29
C ARG A 79 6.98 3.61 -10.48
N SER A 80 6.72 4.33 -11.55
CA SER A 80 7.45 5.59 -11.81
C SER A 80 7.19 6.63 -10.73
N HIS A 81 6.12 6.49 -9.93
CA HIS A 81 5.81 7.43 -8.87
C HIS A 81 6.38 6.99 -7.52
N TRP A 82 6.93 5.80 -7.43
CA TRP A 82 7.40 5.30 -6.15
C TRP A 82 8.71 5.96 -5.77
N GLN A 83 8.89 6.20 -4.47
CA GLN A 83 10.08 6.86 -3.95
C GLN A 83 10.70 6.00 -2.86
N PRO A 84 11.84 5.36 -3.14
CA PRO A 84 12.48 4.53 -2.11
C PRO A 84 12.87 5.39 -0.92
N PRO A 85 13.09 4.78 0.24
CA PRO A 85 13.50 5.53 1.42
C PRO A 85 14.78 6.31 1.14
N ALA A 86 14.80 7.53 1.65
CA ALA A 86 15.90 8.45 1.35
C ALA A 86 17.22 7.99 1.92
N HIS A 87 17.18 7.17 2.96
CA HIS A 87 18.41 6.78 3.60
C HIS A 87 19.36 6.04 2.68
N LYS A 88 18.86 5.63 1.58
CA LYS A 88 19.70 4.90 0.75
C LYS A 88 20.66 5.67 0.05
N THR A 89 20.74 6.71 0.32
CA THR A 89 21.69 7.34 -0.40
C THR A 89 22.97 7.14 0.04
N LEU A 90 23.47 6.80 0.27
CA LEU A 90 24.49 6.80 0.64
C LEU A 90 25.44 6.26 0.24
N GLN A 91 25.37 6.20 -0.05
CA GLN A 91 26.00 5.98 -0.48
C GLN A 91 26.53 5.95 -0.84
#